data_dec0872c3b6acbb284fc4626c66c8110
#
_entry.id   dec0872c3b6acbb284fc4626c66c8110
#
_cell.length_a   1.000
_cell.length_b   1.000
_cell.length_c   1.000
_cell.angle_alpha   90.00
_cell.angle_beta   90.00
_cell.angle_gamma   90.00
#
_symmetry.space_group_name_H-M   'P 1'
#
loop_
_entity.id
_entity.type
_entity.pdbx_description
1 polymer ?
#
loop_
_entity_poly.entity_id
_entity_poly.type
_entity_poly.pdbx_seq_one_letter_code
_entity_poly.pdbx_strand_id
1 'polypeptide(L)'
;MTEEPYRWLEAINNRREYIREQLKGGTPVFACARPEGILLVGIGTGQGQSKVFEIYDRHAFAALGHPVDIEKLRQAAIEAAHLEGFNRSARDVTLRRLISFALSSTLKGSFEQIYAPPLMVESIFAELGPAPDKDVLVRVHFDGNHRYDATGGSQTAKHHDG
;
A
#
# COMPACT_ATOMS: atom_id res chain seq x y z
N MET A 1 28.48 6.56 -23.77
CA MET A 1 27.30 5.73 -23.55
C MET A 1 26.13 6.56 -23.06
N THR A 2 25.68 7.41 -23.95
CA THR A 2 24.56 8.32 -23.68
C THR A 2 23.18 7.65 -23.77
N GLU A 3 23.11 6.40 -24.23
CA GLU A 3 21.85 5.69 -24.43
C GLU A 3 21.33 4.95 -23.20
N GLU A 4 22.18 4.58 -22.25
CA GLU A 4 21.80 3.78 -21.08
C GLU A 4 20.76 4.45 -20.19
N PRO A 5 20.84 5.75 -19.86
CA PRO A 5 19.80 6.39 -19.05
C PRO A 5 18.43 6.38 -19.73
N TYR A 6 18.38 6.54 -21.04
CA TYR A 6 17.13 6.50 -21.80
C TYR A 6 16.54 5.10 -21.87
N ARG A 7 17.39 4.08 -22.02
CA ARG A 7 16.96 2.68 -22.02
C ARG A 7 16.39 2.28 -20.66
N TRP A 8 16.99 2.76 -19.58
CA TRP A 8 16.49 2.52 -18.23
C TRP A 8 15.12 3.15 -18.02
N LEU A 9 14.95 4.42 -18.43
CA LEU A 9 13.67 5.12 -18.35
C LEU A 9 12.59 4.42 -19.18
N GLU A 10 12.91 3.98 -20.37
CA GLU A 10 11.99 3.23 -21.22
C GLU A 10 11.58 1.91 -20.55
N ALA A 11 12.54 1.17 -20.00
CA ALA A 11 12.27 -0.08 -19.30
C ALA A 11 11.38 0.14 -18.07
N ILE A 12 11.62 1.19 -17.30
CA ILE A 12 10.81 1.56 -16.14
C ILE A 12 9.38 1.92 -16.56
N ASN A 13 9.22 2.70 -17.64
CA ASN A 13 7.91 3.07 -18.15
C ASN A 13 7.14 1.86 -18.66
N ASN A 14 7.79 0.95 -19.39
CA ASN A 14 7.18 -0.29 -19.85
C ASN A 14 6.75 -1.19 -18.70
N ARG A 15 7.57 -1.26 -17.64
CA ARG A 15 7.27 -2.01 -16.43
C ARG A 15 6.05 -1.43 -15.71
N ARG A 16 5.95 -0.12 -15.62
CA ARG A 16 4.81 0.59 -15.03
C ARG A 16 3.51 0.28 -15.77
N GLU A 17 3.54 0.36 -17.09
CA GLU A 17 2.38 0.04 -17.93
C GLU A 17 1.97 -1.43 -17.81
N TYR A 18 2.92 -2.33 -17.76
CA TYR A 18 2.66 -3.76 -17.56
C TYR A 18 1.93 -4.01 -16.24
N ILE A 19 2.43 -3.43 -15.14
CA ILE A 19 1.81 -3.61 -13.82
C ILE A 19 0.41 -3.02 -13.80
N ARG A 20 0.21 -1.83 -14.35
CA ARG A 20 -1.10 -1.19 -14.46
C ARG A 20 -2.09 -2.06 -15.21
N GLU A 21 -1.65 -2.66 -16.30
CA GLU A 21 -2.49 -3.56 -17.10
C GLU A 21 -2.89 -4.80 -16.29
N GLN A 22 -1.95 -5.38 -15.55
CA GLN A 22 -2.25 -6.53 -14.69
C GLN A 22 -3.22 -6.18 -13.55
N LEU A 23 -3.17 -4.96 -13.04
CA LEU A 23 -4.04 -4.51 -11.95
C LEU A 23 -5.47 -4.16 -12.39
N LYS A 24 -5.70 -3.95 -13.69
CA LYS A 24 -7.04 -3.61 -14.23
C LYS A 24 -8.12 -4.65 -13.91
N GLY A 25 -7.74 -5.92 -13.83
CA GLY A 25 -8.67 -7.01 -13.48
C GLY A 25 -9.01 -7.12 -12.01
N GLY A 26 -8.36 -6.33 -11.15
CA GLY A 26 -8.58 -6.38 -9.71
C GLY A 26 -9.88 -5.68 -9.31
N THR A 27 -10.56 -6.25 -8.30
CA THR A 27 -11.73 -5.59 -7.70
C THR A 27 -11.28 -4.50 -6.74
N PRO A 28 -11.97 -3.34 -6.71
CA PRO A 28 -11.54 -2.21 -5.89
C PRO A 28 -11.64 -2.47 -4.40
N VAL A 29 -10.84 -1.75 -3.63
CA VAL A 29 -10.94 -1.67 -2.18
C VAL A 29 -11.22 -0.23 -1.79
N PHE A 30 -11.92 -0.03 -0.67
CA PHE A 30 -12.37 1.28 -0.22
C PHE A 30 -11.95 1.51 1.22
N ALA A 31 -11.65 2.76 1.54
CA ALA A 31 -11.47 3.21 2.91
C ALA A 31 -12.26 4.48 3.15
N CYS A 32 -12.86 4.59 4.31
CA CYS A 32 -13.64 5.76 4.69
C CYS A 32 -13.44 6.05 6.18
N ALA A 33 -12.98 7.27 6.48
CA ALA A 33 -12.90 7.74 7.86
C ALA A 33 -14.28 8.25 8.31
N ARG A 34 -14.72 7.79 9.48
CA ARG A 34 -16.02 8.12 10.07
C ARG A 34 -15.83 8.53 11.53
N PRO A 35 -16.82 9.20 12.16
CA PRO A 35 -16.71 9.55 13.58
C PRO A 35 -16.48 8.35 14.50
N GLU A 36 -17.01 7.18 14.14
CA GLU A 36 -16.91 5.95 14.93
C GLU A 36 -15.60 5.18 14.70
N GLY A 37 -14.83 5.53 13.66
CA GLY A 37 -13.62 4.84 13.29
C GLY A 37 -13.39 4.84 11.77
N ILE A 38 -12.59 3.89 11.30
CA ILE A 38 -12.28 3.77 9.87
C ILE A 38 -12.92 2.48 9.35
N LEU A 39 -13.65 2.62 8.25
CA LEU A 39 -14.21 1.50 7.52
C LEU A 39 -13.29 1.12 6.35
N LEU A 40 -12.84 -0.14 6.33
CA LEU A 40 -12.12 -0.72 5.21
C LEU A 40 -12.99 -1.79 4.56
N VAL A 41 -13.16 -1.73 3.25
CA VAL A 41 -14.01 -2.65 2.50
C VAL A 41 -13.26 -3.20 1.30
N GLY A 42 -13.22 -4.52 1.18
CA GLY A 42 -12.73 -5.22 0.01
C GLY A 42 -13.86 -6.06 -0.60
N ILE A 43 -13.91 -6.11 -1.91
CA ILE A 43 -14.87 -6.95 -2.64
C ILE A 43 -14.13 -8.23 -3.06
N GLY A 44 -14.54 -9.35 -2.50
CA GLY A 44 -13.96 -10.66 -2.80
C GLY A 44 -14.77 -11.45 -3.81
N THR A 45 -14.14 -12.46 -4.40
CA THR A 45 -14.78 -13.38 -5.35
C THR A 45 -15.30 -14.66 -4.69
N GLY A 46 -15.38 -14.68 -3.37
CA GLY A 46 -15.98 -15.81 -2.61
C GLY A 46 -15.05 -17.00 -2.36
N GLN A 47 -13.79 -16.94 -2.72
CA GLN A 47 -12.83 -18.04 -2.59
C GLN A 47 -11.91 -17.94 -1.35
N GLY A 48 -12.36 -17.29 -0.29
CA GLY A 48 -11.63 -17.27 0.98
C GLY A 48 -10.39 -16.38 1.01
N GLN A 49 -10.17 -15.55 -0.01
CA GLN A 49 -9.06 -14.60 -0.03
C GLN A 49 -9.48 -13.30 0.63
N SER A 50 -8.81 -12.96 1.72
CA SER A 50 -9.02 -11.67 2.37
C SER A 50 -8.30 -10.55 1.60
N LYS A 51 -8.92 -9.36 1.59
CA LYS A 51 -8.34 -8.13 1.04
C LYS A 51 -8.12 -7.07 2.10
N VAL A 52 -8.57 -7.33 3.32
CA VAL A 52 -8.44 -6.41 4.45
C VAL A 52 -7.68 -7.14 5.55
N PHE A 53 -6.66 -6.48 6.11
CA PHE A 53 -5.73 -7.09 7.05
C PHE A 53 -5.41 -6.16 8.20
N GLU A 54 -5.29 -6.71 9.40
CA GLU A 54 -4.67 -6.02 10.52
C GLU A 54 -3.15 -6.03 10.38
N ILE A 55 -2.50 -4.98 10.86
CA ILE A 55 -1.04 -4.86 10.88
C ILE A 55 -0.53 -4.84 12.32
N TYR A 56 -1.06 -3.93 13.10
CA TYR A 56 -0.62 -3.65 14.47
C TYR A 56 -1.79 -3.08 15.27
N ASP A 57 -1.53 -2.57 16.46
CA ASP A 57 -2.52 -2.13 17.45
C ASP A 57 -3.64 -1.24 16.87
N ARG A 58 -3.27 -0.22 16.07
CA ARG A 58 -4.22 0.76 15.51
C ARG A 58 -4.12 0.85 13.99
N HIS A 59 -3.54 -0.16 13.36
CA HIS A 59 -3.16 -0.10 11.95
C HIS A 59 -3.73 -1.28 11.18
N ALA A 60 -4.27 -0.98 10.01
CA ALA A 60 -4.80 -1.99 9.09
C ALA A 60 -4.57 -1.53 7.65
N PHE A 61 -4.77 -2.42 6.70
CA PHE A 61 -4.75 -2.04 5.29
C PHE A 61 -5.71 -2.89 4.47
N ALA A 62 -6.09 -2.36 3.34
CA ALA A 62 -6.81 -3.06 2.30
C ALA A 62 -5.99 -3.02 1.01
N ALA A 63 -5.99 -4.10 0.24
CA ALA A 63 -5.17 -4.20 -0.96
C ALA A 63 -5.88 -4.94 -2.09
N LEU A 64 -5.53 -4.57 -3.32
CA LEU A 64 -5.87 -5.30 -4.51
C LEU A 64 -4.59 -5.64 -5.26
N GLY A 65 -4.62 -6.71 -6.04
CA GLY A 65 -3.50 -7.17 -6.82
C GLY A 65 -3.28 -8.67 -6.72
N HIS A 66 -2.07 -9.10 -6.98
CA HIS A 66 -1.74 -10.52 -6.92
C HIS A 66 -1.68 -11.00 -5.46
N PRO A 67 -2.36 -12.12 -5.11
CA PRO A 67 -2.44 -12.59 -3.71
C PRO A 67 -1.09 -12.80 -3.04
N VAL A 68 -0.11 -13.33 -3.76
CA VAL A 68 1.24 -13.55 -3.21
C VAL A 68 1.92 -12.22 -2.88
N ASP A 69 1.72 -11.22 -3.73
CA ASP A 69 2.31 -9.89 -3.53
C ASP A 69 1.61 -9.14 -2.38
N ILE A 70 0.30 -9.31 -2.25
CA ILE A 70 -0.45 -8.79 -1.09
C ILE A 70 0.10 -9.40 0.21
N GLU A 71 0.35 -10.72 0.23
CA GLU A 71 0.91 -11.40 1.40
C GLU A 71 2.32 -10.91 1.73
N LYS A 72 3.17 -10.69 0.72
CA LYS A 72 4.50 -10.10 0.93
C LYS A 72 4.42 -8.71 1.53
N LEU A 73 3.52 -7.89 1.04
CA LEU A 73 3.29 -6.54 1.59
C LEU A 73 2.79 -6.62 3.03
N ARG A 74 1.85 -7.53 3.31
CA ARG A 74 1.32 -7.75 4.65
C ARG A 74 2.44 -8.12 5.64
N GLN A 75 3.27 -9.09 5.28
CA GLN A 75 4.39 -9.50 6.12
C GLN A 75 5.38 -8.38 6.35
N ALA A 76 5.75 -7.64 5.31
CA ALA A 76 6.64 -6.49 5.43
C ALA A 76 6.08 -5.42 6.37
N ALA A 77 4.79 -5.13 6.27
CA ALA A 77 4.13 -4.15 7.13
C ALA A 77 4.08 -4.60 8.59
N ILE A 78 3.75 -5.86 8.84
CA ILE A 78 3.70 -6.42 10.20
C ILE A 78 5.10 -6.43 10.81
N GLU A 79 6.10 -6.89 10.11
CA GLU A 79 7.49 -6.91 10.60
C GLU A 79 8.00 -5.51 10.92
N ALA A 80 7.75 -4.54 10.04
CA ALA A 80 8.16 -3.15 10.26
C ALA A 80 7.47 -2.56 11.49
N ALA A 81 6.17 -2.82 11.67
CA ALA A 81 5.41 -2.32 12.82
C ALA A 81 5.91 -2.92 14.13
N HIS A 82 6.14 -4.23 14.17
CA HIS A 82 6.66 -4.92 15.35
C HIS A 82 8.08 -4.46 15.70
N LEU A 83 8.94 -4.29 14.72
CA LEU A 83 10.30 -3.81 14.93
C LEU A 83 10.30 -2.39 15.47
N GLU A 84 9.48 -1.51 14.93
CA GLU A 84 9.34 -0.13 15.42
C GLU A 84 8.78 -0.10 16.84
N GLY A 85 7.78 -0.92 17.13
CA GLY A 85 7.18 -1.04 18.44
C GLY A 85 8.14 -1.59 19.49
N PHE A 86 8.99 -2.53 19.11
CA PHE A 86 10.03 -3.10 19.98
C PHE A 86 11.13 -2.08 20.28
N ASN A 87 11.59 -1.35 19.26
CA ASN A 87 12.70 -0.39 19.41
C ASN A 87 12.28 0.89 20.13
N ARG A 88 11.00 1.24 20.10
CA ARG A 88 10.48 2.47 20.69
C ARG A 88 9.36 2.17 21.70
N SER A 89 8.11 2.23 21.26
CA SER A 89 6.95 1.79 22.01
C SER A 89 5.77 1.60 21.01
N ALA A 90 4.75 0.88 21.45
CA ALA A 90 3.55 0.68 20.61
C ALA A 90 2.88 2.01 20.23
N ARG A 91 2.95 3.01 21.08
CA ARG A 91 2.38 4.35 20.82
C ARG A 91 3.13 5.11 19.74
N ASP A 92 4.41 4.81 19.54
CA ASP A 92 5.28 5.50 18.59
C ASP A 92 5.21 4.88 17.19
N VAL A 93 4.52 3.76 17.03
CA VAL A 93 4.30 3.15 15.73
C VAL A 93 3.26 3.99 14.96
N THR A 94 3.71 4.64 13.88
CA THR A 94 2.85 5.46 13.03
C THR A 94 2.97 5.02 11.57
N LEU A 95 1.90 5.19 10.81
CA LEU A 95 1.94 4.91 9.37
C LEU A 95 2.97 5.78 8.66
N ARG A 96 3.12 7.04 9.06
CA ARG A 96 4.11 7.93 8.43
C ARG A 96 5.50 7.34 8.50
N ARG A 97 5.88 6.79 9.65
CA ARG A 97 7.19 6.14 9.81
C ARG A 97 7.27 4.82 9.06
N LEU A 98 6.24 3.97 9.16
CA LEU A 98 6.22 2.68 8.47
C LEU A 98 6.32 2.84 6.97
N ILE A 99 5.58 3.78 6.40
CA ILE A 99 5.58 4.04 4.97
C ILE A 99 6.90 4.67 4.54
N SER A 100 7.36 5.72 5.22
CA SER A 100 8.56 6.45 4.84
C SER A 100 9.84 5.62 4.96
N PHE A 101 9.97 4.81 6.02
CA PHE A 101 11.21 4.09 6.31
C PHE A 101 11.24 2.62 5.86
N ALA A 102 10.07 2.02 5.61
CA ALA A 102 10.02 0.60 5.24
C ALA A 102 9.23 0.35 3.95
N LEU A 103 7.94 0.66 3.94
CA LEU A 103 7.05 0.20 2.87
C LEU A 103 7.33 0.86 1.52
N SER A 104 7.51 2.17 1.48
CA SER A 104 7.83 2.88 0.24
C SER A 104 9.15 2.39 -0.36
N SER A 105 10.17 2.20 0.47
CA SER A 105 11.47 1.71 0.02
C SER A 105 11.39 0.29 -0.52
N THR A 106 10.63 -0.59 0.14
CA THR A 106 10.43 -1.97 -0.30
C THR A 106 9.72 -2.03 -1.66
N LEU A 107 8.65 -1.27 -1.82
CA LEU A 107 7.88 -1.23 -3.06
C LEU A 107 8.69 -0.59 -4.20
N LYS A 108 9.33 0.53 -3.93
CA LYS A 108 10.19 1.22 -4.90
C LYS A 108 11.33 0.32 -5.35
N GLY A 109 12.03 -0.33 -4.40
CA GLY A 109 13.12 -1.24 -4.70
C GLY A 109 12.66 -2.41 -5.57
N SER A 110 11.52 -3.00 -5.25
CA SER A 110 10.93 -4.06 -6.07
C SER A 110 10.57 -3.57 -7.48
N PHE A 111 9.99 -2.39 -7.58
CA PHE A 111 9.59 -1.80 -8.86
C PHE A 111 10.79 -1.49 -9.76
N GLU A 112 11.88 -1.00 -9.20
CA GLU A 112 13.08 -0.60 -9.95
C GLU A 112 13.99 -1.77 -10.36
N GLN A 113 13.79 -2.95 -9.80
CA GLN A 113 14.54 -4.16 -10.18
C GLN A 113 13.98 -4.77 -11.47
N ILE A 114 14.46 -4.28 -12.60
CA ILE A 114 13.93 -4.61 -13.93
C ILE A 114 13.95 -6.10 -14.23
N TYR A 115 14.93 -6.84 -13.69
CA TYR A 115 15.10 -8.27 -13.95
C TYR A 115 14.39 -9.17 -12.93
N ALA A 116 13.70 -8.58 -11.96
CA ALA A 116 12.96 -9.33 -10.95
C ALA A 116 11.46 -9.07 -11.09
N PRO A 117 10.60 -10.04 -10.71
CA PRO A 117 9.16 -9.80 -10.70
C PRO A 117 8.79 -8.64 -9.77
N PRO A 118 7.97 -7.68 -10.22
CA PRO A 118 7.53 -6.58 -9.36
C PRO A 118 6.47 -7.05 -8.36
N LEU A 119 6.27 -6.29 -7.30
CA LEU A 119 5.10 -6.44 -6.44
C LEU A 119 3.91 -5.74 -7.12
N MET A 120 2.95 -6.54 -7.58
CA MET A 120 1.76 -6.04 -8.28
C MET A 120 0.64 -5.86 -7.26
N VAL A 121 0.66 -4.71 -6.58
CA VAL A 121 -0.27 -4.41 -5.49
C VAL A 121 -0.58 -2.92 -5.41
N GLU A 122 -1.86 -2.59 -5.21
CA GLU A 122 -2.33 -1.27 -4.81
C GLU A 122 -2.96 -1.39 -3.43
N SER A 123 -2.71 -0.44 -2.55
CA SER A 123 -3.13 -0.56 -1.16
C SER A 123 -3.57 0.76 -0.56
N ILE A 124 -4.42 0.67 0.47
CA ILE A 124 -4.81 1.76 1.33
C ILE A 124 -4.49 1.35 2.76
N PHE A 125 -3.67 2.12 3.44
CA PHE A 125 -3.33 1.92 4.84
C PHE A 125 -4.13 2.87 5.72
N ALA A 126 -4.51 2.39 6.88
CA ALA A 126 -5.33 3.13 7.84
C ALA A 126 -4.71 3.09 9.24
N GLU A 127 -4.76 4.21 9.92
CA GLU A 127 -4.33 4.33 11.31
C GLU A 127 -5.40 5.07 12.11
N LEU A 128 -5.83 4.47 13.21
CA LEU A 128 -6.71 5.14 14.16
C LEU A 128 -5.91 6.12 15.00
N GLY A 129 -6.33 7.38 14.99
CA GLY A 129 -5.78 8.42 15.85
C GLY A 129 -6.45 8.48 17.22
N PRO A 130 -5.98 9.37 18.09
CA PRO A 130 -6.60 9.58 19.41
C PRO A 130 -7.98 10.24 19.34
N ALA A 131 -8.34 10.82 18.20
CA ALA A 131 -9.65 11.40 17.91
C ALA A 131 -9.95 11.23 16.44
N PRO A 132 -11.24 11.28 16.00
CA PRO A 132 -11.60 11.04 14.60
C PRO A 132 -10.90 11.96 13.59
N ASP A 133 -10.62 13.20 13.97
CA ASP A 133 -9.89 14.17 13.14
C ASP A 133 -8.38 13.87 13.04
N LYS A 134 -7.89 12.90 13.79
CA LYS A 134 -6.50 12.44 13.77
C LYS A 134 -6.30 11.09 13.08
N ASP A 135 -7.37 10.52 12.55
CA ASP A 135 -7.28 9.30 11.76
C ASP A 135 -6.51 9.56 10.46
N VAL A 136 -5.72 8.57 10.05
CA VAL A 136 -4.85 8.69 8.87
C VAL A 136 -5.25 7.63 7.84
N LEU A 137 -5.47 8.08 6.61
CA LEU A 137 -5.61 7.21 5.44
C LEU A 137 -4.50 7.57 4.46
N VAL A 138 -3.84 6.56 3.93
CA VAL A 138 -2.79 6.75 2.93
C VAL A 138 -2.89 5.69 1.85
N ARG A 139 -2.84 6.14 0.61
CA ARG A 139 -2.81 5.27 -0.56
C ARG A 139 -1.36 5.03 -0.94
N VAL A 140 -1.00 3.75 -1.07
CA VAL A 140 0.38 3.35 -1.40
C VAL A 140 0.37 2.55 -2.69
N HIS A 141 1.12 3.01 -3.67
CA HIS A 141 1.19 2.43 -5.01
C HIS A 141 2.31 1.40 -5.12
N PHE A 142 2.25 0.57 -6.14
CA PHE A 142 3.23 -0.48 -6.42
C PHE A 142 4.66 0.04 -6.60
N ASP A 143 4.84 1.31 -6.97
CA ASP A 143 6.15 1.94 -7.17
C ASP A 143 6.70 2.63 -5.91
N GLY A 144 5.99 2.53 -4.79
CA GLY A 144 6.36 3.18 -3.53
C GLY A 144 5.83 4.59 -3.37
N ASN A 145 5.25 5.18 -4.41
CA ASN A 145 4.58 6.47 -4.29
C ASN A 145 3.38 6.34 -3.35
N HIS A 146 3.16 7.34 -2.54
CA HIS A 146 2.06 7.34 -1.59
C HIS A 146 1.41 8.72 -1.49
N ARG A 147 0.13 8.71 -1.12
CA ARG A 147 -0.67 9.93 -0.98
C ARG A 147 -1.53 9.84 0.26
N TYR A 148 -1.34 10.79 1.16
CA TYR A 148 -2.20 10.96 2.32
C TYR A 148 -3.48 11.66 1.94
N ASP A 149 -4.58 11.24 2.56
CA ASP A 149 -5.86 11.89 2.37
C ASP A 149 -6.07 13.01 3.39
N ALA A 150 -6.91 13.97 3.02
CA ALA A 150 -7.35 14.99 3.97
C ALA A 150 -8.24 14.34 5.04
N THR A 151 -8.17 14.85 6.25
CA THR A 151 -8.96 14.38 7.39
C THR A 151 -10.46 14.36 7.06
N GLY A 152 -11.12 13.23 7.28
CA GLY A 152 -12.54 13.07 6.97
C GLY A 152 -12.86 12.66 5.53
N GLY A 153 -11.82 12.39 4.72
CA GLY A 153 -12.00 11.94 3.35
C GLY A 153 -12.26 10.43 3.21
N SER A 154 -12.63 10.03 2.01
CA SER A 154 -12.72 8.63 1.60
C SER A 154 -11.70 8.33 0.51
N GLN A 155 -11.15 7.12 0.53
CA GLN A 155 -10.22 6.67 -0.50
C GLN A 155 -10.70 5.40 -1.18
N THR A 156 -10.49 5.34 -2.47
CA THR A 156 -10.74 4.15 -3.27
C THR A 156 -9.46 3.79 -4.00
N ALA A 157 -8.94 2.61 -3.75
CA ALA A 157 -7.89 2.05 -4.58
C ALA A 157 -8.55 1.23 -5.68
N LYS A 158 -8.45 1.72 -6.87
CA LYS A 158 -8.75 0.98 -8.09
C LYS A 158 -7.75 1.42 -9.15
N HIS A 159 -7.59 0.61 -10.15
CA HIS A 159 -6.82 1.03 -11.31
C HIS A 159 -7.61 2.10 -12.05
N HIS A 160 -7.06 3.30 -12.14
CA HIS A 160 -7.58 4.35 -12.99
C HIS A 160 -6.78 4.41 -14.28
N ASP A 161 -7.49 4.31 -15.39
CA ASP A 161 -7.02 4.82 -16.67
C ASP A 161 -7.06 6.36 -16.55
N GLY A 162 -5.94 6.94 -16.31
CA GLY A 162 -5.86 8.38 -16.20
C GLY A 162 -4.70 8.90 -16.95
#